data_a63a809545e04b1a262ebffeb31bac5d
#
_entry.id   a63a809545e04b1a262ebffeb31bac5d
#
_cell.length_a   1.000
_cell.length_b   1.000
_cell.length_c   1.000
_cell.angle_alpha   90.00
_cell.angle_beta   90.00
_cell.angle_gamma   90.00
#
_symmetry.space_group_name_H-M   'P 1'
#
loop_
_entity.id
_entity.type
_entity.pdbx_description
1 polymer ?
#
loop_
_entity_poly.entity_id
_entity_poly.type
_entity_poly.pdbx_seq_one_letter_code
_entity_poly.pdbx_strand_id
1 'polypeptide(L)'
;MYETDVLIVGGGLSGLSAAYHLKRNGVSRVTVIERMSGDAYGHYHRTCGEAVSERLFAASGVPRGCIVRDVRGMRITFGDTDIDIPVKGHIIDRERLLADLRDGADADIVNDSVIDVERIPEGYLVTTREEQYRCRYLIGADGAFSLVRKRVFGHSPLDKVAVVNNIVERDSGPDLLCFEVSSKYPGMYRWDFPSKDGRRSIGYACGTDDIEDHIEQGIRFIATGRNGPVVKERCCLIGDAAVLTNPLCYGGIGAALISGRKAAECILKDDLTPYGRWVDHDRMFDHHFMEAQATFKGWSEEDFADAVRPFRKGYSLLRGGYAIIRRPKWANVYTSIWVAFRRCW
;
A
#
# COMPACT_ATOMS: atom_id res chain seq x y z
N MET A 1 -11.13 20.02 -25.05
CA MET A 1 -9.96 20.27 -24.19
C MET A 1 -10.44 20.96 -22.92
N TYR A 2 -10.14 20.45 -21.77
CA TYR A 2 -10.53 20.95 -20.45
C TYR A 2 -9.34 21.52 -19.69
N GLU A 3 -9.60 22.40 -18.73
CA GLU A 3 -8.57 22.98 -17.85
C GLU A 3 -8.90 22.69 -16.39
N THR A 4 -7.92 22.22 -15.64
CA THR A 4 -8.03 21.98 -14.21
C THR A 4 -6.76 22.44 -13.48
N ASP A 5 -6.84 22.79 -12.20
CA ASP A 5 -5.66 23.20 -11.44
C ASP A 5 -4.81 21.98 -11.08
N VAL A 6 -5.47 20.89 -10.65
CA VAL A 6 -4.82 19.63 -10.30
C VAL A 6 -5.54 18.48 -11.01
N LEU A 7 -4.78 17.71 -11.79
CA LEU A 7 -5.27 16.49 -12.39
C LEU A 7 -4.63 15.28 -11.70
N ILE A 8 -5.47 14.32 -11.30
CA ILE A 8 -5.09 13.09 -10.61
C ILE A 8 -5.40 11.91 -11.52
N VAL A 9 -4.40 11.12 -11.86
CA VAL A 9 -4.57 9.90 -12.65
C VAL A 9 -4.69 8.70 -11.70
N GLY A 10 -5.89 8.13 -11.62
CA GLY A 10 -6.25 7.01 -10.75
C GLY A 10 -7.10 7.42 -9.54
N GLY A 11 -8.28 6.82 -9.42
CA GLY A 11 -9.26 7.03 -8.35
C GLY A 11 -9.20 5.97 -7.23
N GLY A 12 -8.02 5.39 -6.99
CA GLY A 12 -7.79 4.51 -5.83
C GLY A 12 -7.57 5.29 -4.53
N LEU A 13 -7.17 4.58 -3.44
CA LEU A 13 -6.99 5.18 -2.11
C LEU A 13 -6.08 6.41 -2.11
N SER A 14 -4.95 6.37 -2.81
CA SER A 14 -4.02 7.50 -2.83
C SER A 14 -4.58 8.68 -3.60
N GLY A 15 -5.18 8.45 -4.78
CA GLY A 15 -5.75 9.51 -5.60
C GLY A 15 -6.96 10.18 -4.94
N LEU A 16 -7.89 9.42 -4.40
CA LEU A 16 -9.05 9.97 -3.68
C LEU A 16 -8.64 10.65 -2.35
N SER A 17 -7.62 10.14 -1.65
CA SER A 17 -7.05 10.86 -0.49
C SER A 17 -6.49 12.22 -0.89
N ALA A 18 -5.75 12.30 -2.02
CA ALA A 18 -5.24 13.57 -2.53
C ALA A 18 -6.38 14.53 -2.91
N ALA A 19 -7.38 14.07 -3.66
CA ALA A 19 -8.54 14.86 -4.05
C ALA A 19 -9.30 15.40 -2.83
N TYR A 20 -9.56 14.52 -1.84
CA TYR A 20 -10.23 14.87 -0.58
C TYR A 20 -9.49 15.99 0.15
N HIS A 21 -8.17 15.89 0.33
CA HIS A 21 -7.41 16.91 1.03
C HIS A 21 -7.27 18.21 0.23
N LEU A 22 -7.12 18.16 -1.10
CA LEU A 22 -7.07 19.34 -1.96
C LEU A 22 -8.38 20.14 -1.89
N LYS A 23 -9.52 19.49 -2.09
CA LYS A 23 -10.84 20.13 -2.11
C LYS A 23 -11.23 20.71 -0.75
N ARG A 24 -10.98 19.96 0.34
CA ARG A 24 -11.24 20.45 1.70
C ARG A 24 -10.37 21.64 2.11
N ASN A 25 -9.26 21.88 1.42
CA ASN A 25 -8.38 23.02 1.63
C ASN A 25 -8.51 24.10 0.53
N GLY A 26 -9.61 24.08 -0.25
CA GLY A 26 -10.03 25.19 -1.10
C GLY A 26 -9.50 25.17 -2.53
N VAL A 27 -8.89 24.07 -3.00
CA VAL A 27 -8.56 23.96 -4.44
C VAL A 27 -9.86 23.77 -5.22
N SER A 28 -10.18 24.72 -6.10
CA SER A 28 -11.48 24.76 -6.78
C SER A 28 -11.62 23.69 -7.86
N ARG A 29 -10.62 23.55 -8.72
CA ARG A 29 -10.65 22.67 -9.89
C ARG A 29 -9.71 21.49 -9.67
N VAL A 30 -10.28 20.34 -9.24
CA VAL A 30 -9.59 19.06 -9.07
C VAL A 30 -10.33 18.02 -9.90
N THR A 31 -9.62 17.41 -10.86
CA THR A 31 -10.17 16.37 -11.73
C THR A 31 -9.45 15.06 -11.45
N VAL A 32 -10.22 13.99 -11.23
CA VAL A 32 -9.71 12.62 -11.07
C VAL A 32 -10.12 11.81 -12.29
N ILE A 33 -9.15 11.21 -12.98
CA ILE A 33 -9.44 10.29 -14.09
C ILE A 33 -9.27 8.87 -13.61
N GLU A 34 -10.36 8.09 -13.62
CA GLU A 34 -10.38 6.68 -13.19
C GLU A 34 -10.92 5.80 -14.33
N ARG A 35 -10.13 4.81 -14.71
CA ARG A 35 -10.45 3.92 -15.83
C ARG A 35 -11.53 2.89 -15.54
N MET A 36 -11.71 2.52 -14.28
CA MET A 36 -12.68 1.50 -13.85
C MET A 36 -13.93 2.16 -13.28
N SER A 37 -15.07 1.50 -13.46
CA SER A 37 -16.36 1.93 -12.91
C SER A 37 -17.20 0.73 -12.51
N GLY A 38 -18.28 0.98 -11.76
CA GLY A 38 -19.27 -0.05 -11.36
C GLY A 38 -18.63 -1.22 -10.62
N ASP A 39 -19.12 -2.42 -10.90
CA ASP A 39 -18.70 -3.65 -10.21
C ASP A 39 -17.22 -3.97 -10.40
N ALA A 40 -16.64 -3.65 -11.55
CA ALA A 40 -15.21 -3.87 -11.80
C ALA A 40 -14.34 -3.02 -10.87
N TYR A 41 -14.72 -1.76 -10.61
CA TYR A 41 -14.05 -0.90 -9.64
C TYR A 41 -14.21 -1.44 -8.21
N GLY A 42 -15.44 -1.79 -7.81
CA GLY A 42 -15.72 -2.38 -6.50
C GLY A 42 -14.92 -3.66 -6.27
N HIS A 43 -15.02 -4.63 -7.18
CA HIS A 43 -14.27 -5.89 -7.09
C HIS A 43 -12.75 -5.66 -7.01
N TYR A 44 -12.23 -4.75 -7.85
CA TYR A 44 -10.80 -4.41 -7.79
C TYR A 44 -10.39 -3.90 -6.41
N HIS A 45 -11.19 -3.11 -5.75
CA HIS A 45 -10.80 -2.47 -4.50
C HIS A 45 -11.08 -3.31 -3.25
N ARG A 46 -12.10 -4.18 -3.21
CA ARG A 46 -12.40 -5.00 -2.03
C ARG A 46 -11.55 -6.28 -1.92
N THR A 47 -10.93 -6.76 -3.01
CA THR A 47 -10.02 -7.91 -2.95
C THR A 47 -8.65 -7.49 -2.41
N CYS A 48 -8.53 -7.43 -1.07
CA CYS A 48 -7.36 -6.99 -0.32
C CYS A 48 -7.46 -7.50 1.11
N GLY A 49 -6.35 -7.60 1.83
CA GLY A 49 -6.35 -7.88 3.28
C GLY A 49 -6.94 -6.79 4.15
N GLU A 50 -7.17 -5.59 3.61
CA GLU A 50 -7.88 -4.46 4.21
C GLU A 50 -7.36 -4.01 5.59
N ALA A 51 -6.15 -4.43 5.97
CA ALA A 51 -5.53 -4.08 7.23
C ALA A 51 -4.74 -2.77 7.15
N VAL A 52 -4.91 -1.90 8.13
CA VAL A 52 -4.17 -0.64 8.29
C VAL A 52 -3.85 -0.37 9.75
N SER A 53 -2.63 0.09 10.04
CA SER A 53 -2.25 0.46 11.41
C SER A 53 -2.99 1.71 11.89
N GLU A 54 -3.36 1.74 13.17
CA GLU A 54 -3.95 2.93 13.80
C GLU A 54 -3.11 4.17 13.56
N ARG A 55 -1.80 4.05 13.66
CA ARG A 55 -0.86 5.17 13.47
C ARG A 55 -0.98 5.80 12.09
N LEU A 56 -0.93 5.00 11.02
CA LEU A 56 -0.96 5.52 9.65
C LEU A 56 -2.37 5.99 9.29
N PHE A 57 -3.39 5.27 9.76
CA PHE A 57 -4.78 5.63 9.50
C PHE A 57 -5.13 6.96 10.18
N ALA A 58 -4.78 7.14 11.45
CA ALA A 58 -4.96 8.43 12.13
C ALA A 58 -4.16 9.57 11.46
N ALA A 59 -2.90 9.30 11.07
CA ALA A 59 -2.06 10.28 10.40
C ALA A 59 -2.54 10.64 8.99
N SER A 60 -3.37 9.83 8.36
CA SER A 60 -3.91 10.13 7.01
C SER A 60 -4.97 11.24 7.03
N GLY A 61 -5.67 11.44 8.14
CA GLY A 61 -6.72 12.45 8.28
C GLY A 61 -7.97 12.19 7.45
N VAL A 62 -8.18 10.96 7.01
CA VAL A 62 -9.37 10.53 6.24
C VAL A 62 -10.52 10.12 7.16
N PRO A 63 -11.77 10.02 6.64
CA PRO A 63 -12.92 9.53 7.41
C PRO A 63 -12.68 8.14 8.02
N ARG A 64 -13.19 7.91 9.22
CA ARG A 64 -13.00 6.65 9.96
C ARG A 64 -14.25 5.75 10.01
N GLY A 65 -15.33 6.13 9.36
CA GLY A 65 -16.60 5.38 9.32
C GLY A 65 -16.52 4.01 8.64
N CYS A 66 -15.40 3.73 7.98
CA CYS A 66 -15.12 2.47 7.30
C CYS A 66 -14.49 1.39 8.20
N ILE A 67 -14.19 1.66 9.48
CA ILE A 67 -13.61 0.68 10.39
C ILE A 67 -14.63 -0.43 10.66
N VAL A 68 -14.25 -1.67 10.34
CA VAL A 68 -15.07 -2.87 10.53
C VAL A 68 -14.70 -3.59 11.83
N ARG A 69 -13.38 -3.67 12.12
CA ARG A 69 -12.87 -4.42 13.26
C ARG A 69 -11.55 -3.84 13.77
N ASP A 70 -11.36 -3.83 15.08
CA ASP A 70 -10.09 -3.49 15.70
C ASP A 70 -9.14 -4.69 15.69
N VAL A 71 -7.88 -4.44 15.37
CA VAL A 71 -6.79 -5.42 15.43
C VAL A 71 -5.87 -5.08 16.61
N ARG A 72 -5.60 -6.08 17.45
CA ARG A 72 -4.78 -5.92 18.66
C ARG A 72 -3.44 -6.66 18.61
N GLY A 73 -3.18 -7.41 17.56
CA GLY A 73 -1.96 -8.18 17.42
C GLY A 73 -1.76 -8.72 16.01
N MET A 74 -0.53 -9.12 15.78
CA MET A 74 -0.10 -9.91 14.63
C MET A 74 0.43 -11.24 15.14
N ARG A 75 0.20 -12.31 14.39
CA ARG A 75 0.78 -13.64 14.63
C ARG A 75 1.64 -14.02 13.43
N ILE A 76 2.90 -14.34 13.69
CA ILE A 76 3.79 -14.97 12.72
C ILE A 76 3.87 -16.44 13.06
N THR A 77 3.48 -17.30 12.14
CA THR A 77 3.50 -18.77 12.28
C THR A 77 4.58 -19.36 11.39
N PHE A 78 5.42 -20.24 11.96
CA PHE A 78 6.32 -21.12 11.24
C PHE A 78 6.23 -22.52 11.83
N GLY A 79 5.75 -23.48 11.06
CA GLY A 79 5.41 -24.84 11.56
C GLY A 79 4.50 -24.75 12.78
N ASP A 80 4.90 -25.37 13.90
CA ASP A 80 4.16 -25.34 15.16
C ASP A 80 4.51 -24.14 16.08
N THR A 81 5.25 -23.16 15.58
CA THR A 81 5.69 -22.01 16.38
C THR A 81 4.89 -20.76 16.02
N ASP A 82 4.11 -20.27 16.98
CA ASP A 82 3.40 -19.00 16.90
C ASP A 82 4.15 -17.90 17.66
N ILE A 83 4.29 -16.74 17.03
CA ILE A 83 4.90 -15.54 17.60
C ILE A 83 3.90 -14.42 17.57
N ASP A 84 3.26 -14.13 18.70
CA ASP A 84 2.30 -13.05 18.83
C ASP A 84 3.00 -11.74 19.17
N ILE A 85 2.75 -10.71 18.33
CA ILE A 85 3.32 -9.37 18.45
C ILE A 85 2.17 -8.39 18.68
N PRO A 86 2.14 -7.64 19.81
CA PRO A 86 1.11 -6.66 20.06
C PRO A 86 1.26 -5.48 19.10
N VAL A 87 0.20 -5.20 18.34
CA VAL A 87 0.06 -4.06 17.44
C VAL A 87 -1.34 -3.47 17.55
N LYS A 88 -1.54 -2.25 17.07
CA LYS A 88 -2.84 -1.61 17.00
C LYS A 88 -3.14 -1.20 15.57
N GLY A 89 -4.31 -1.58 15.09
CA GLY A 89 -4.78 -1.22 13.77
C GLY A 89 -6.23 -1.63 13.56
N HIS A 90 -6.65 -1.62 12.32
CA HIS A 90 -8.02 -1.87 11.92
C HIS A 90 -8.09 -2.73 10.67
N ILE A 91 -9.14 -3.52 10.57
CA ILE A 91 -9.69 -3.95 9.29
C ILE A 91 -10.68 -2.88 8.87
N ILE A 92 -10.59 -2.43 7.65
CA ILE A 92 -11.46 -1.41 7.08
C ILE A 92 -12.29 -1.98 5.93
N ASP A 93 -13.50 -1.48 5.75
CA ASP A 93 -14.22 -1.63 4.49
C ASP A 93 -13.66 -0.62 3.49
N ARG A 94 -12.86 -1.10 2.58
CA ARG A 94 -12.16 -0.28 1.60
C ARG A 94 -13.09 0.37 0.57
N GLU A 95 -14.18 -0.29 0.20
CA GLU A 95 -15.21 0.28 -0.67
C GLU A 95 -15.88 1.47 0.01
N ARG A 96 -16.25 1.31 1.29
CA ARG A 96 -16.83 2.39 2.09
C ARG A 96 -15.87 3.57 2.22
N LEU A 97 -14.58 3.32 2.49
CA LEU A 97 -13.60 4.40 2.56
C LEU A 97 -13.47 5.16 1.25
N LEU A 98 -13.45 4.44 0.12
CA LEU A 98 -13.38 5.08 -1.21
C LEU A 98 -14.62 5.91 -1.50
N ALA A 99 -15.82 5.44 -1.12
CA ALA A 99 -17.06 6.21 -1.22
C ALA A 99 -17.00 7.47 -0.35
N ASP A 100 -16.64 7.34 0.93
CA ASP A 100 -16.51 8.47 1.86
C ASP A 100 -15.50 9.53 1.37
N LEU A 101 -14.38 9.08 0.78
CA LEU A 101 -13.38 9.98 0.19
C LEU A 101 -13.90 10.68 -1.07
N ARG A 102 -14.60 9.96 -1.94
CA ARG A 102 -15.19 10.49 -3.17
C ARG A 102 -16.23 11.56 -2.84
N ASP A 103 -17.17 11.22 -1.97
CA ASP A 103 -18.25 12.13 -1.56
C ASP A 103 -17.69 13.35 -0.82
N GLY A 104 -16.70 13.17 0.04
CA GLY A 104 -16.06 14.26 0.77
C GLY A 104 -15.08 15.09 -0.05
N ALA A 105 -14.63 14.61 -1.20
CA ALA A 105 -13.76 15.37 -2.10
C ALA A 105 -14.53 16.40 -2.92
N ASP A 106 -15.76 16.09 -3.35
CA ASP A 106 -16.51 16.97 -4.27
C ASP A 106 -15.64 17.39 -5.47
N ALA A 107 -14.92 16.43 -6.05
CA ALA A 107 -14.04 16.61 -7.20
C ALA A 107 -14.70 16.06 -8.47
N ASP A 108 -14.30 16.57 -9.63
CA ASP A 108 -14.74 16.03 -10.90
C ASP A 108 -14.11 14.65 -11.13
N ILE A 109 -14.90 13.59 -11.05
CA ILE A 109 -14.44 12.24 -11.31
C ILE A 109 -14.90 11.79 -12.69
N VAL A 110 -13.93 11.62 -13.59
CA VAL A 110 -14.15 11.23 -14.98
C VAL A 110 -13.79 9.76 -15.17
N ASN A 111 -14.74 8.97 -15.67
CA ASN A 111 -14.49 7.58 -16.03
C ASN A 111 -13.90 7.50 -17.44
N ASP A 112 -12.57 7.51 -17.50
CA ASP A 112 -11.82 7.43 -18.75
C ASP A 112 -10.41 6.87 -18.48
N SER A 113 -9.67 6.53 -19.54
CA SER A 113 -8.33 5.99 -19.46
C SER A 113 -7.31 6.98 -20.02
N VAL A 114 -6.35 7.38 -19.20
CA VAL A 114 -5.20 8.17 -19.66
C VAL A 114 -4.34 7.31 -20.58
N ILE A 115 -4.02 7.82 -21.76
CA ILE A 115 -3.21 7.17 -22.79
C ILE A 115 -1.86 7.83 -22.99
N ASP A 116 -1.76 9.13 -22.71
CA ASP A 116 -0.49 9.87 -22.79
C ASP A 116 -0.41 11.06 -21.84
N VAL A 117 0.81 11.48 -21.54
CA VAL A 117 1.13 12.61 -20.68
C VAL A 117 2.33 13.33 -21.26
N GLU A 118 2.15 14.59 -21.56
CA GLU A 118 3.18 15.48 -22.12
C GLU A 118 3.41 16.67 -21.19
N ARG A 119 4.68 17.08 -21.06
CA ARG A 119 5.01 18.32 -20.37
C ARG A 119 4.76 19.52 -21.30
N ILE A 120 4.12 20.56 -20.78
CA ILE A 120 3.94 21.85 -21.45
C ILE A 120 4.51 22.97 -20.55
N PRO A 121 4.74 24.20 -21.07
CA PRO A 121 5.37 25.27 -20.28
C PRO A 121 4.71 25.56 -18.94
N GLU A 122 3.38 25.47 -18.85
CA GLU A 122 2.60 25.83 -17.67
C GLU A 122 2.17 24.64 -16.79
N GLY A 123 2.62 23.42 -17.13
CA GLY A 123 2.23 22.20 -16.42
C GLY A 123 2.25 20.96 -17.31
N TYR A 124 1.11 20.29 -17.44
CA TYR A 124 1.00 19.04 -18.21
C TYR A 124 -0.25 19.04 -19.10
N LEU A 125 -0.10 18.42 -20.27
CA LEU A 125 -1.20 18.00 -21.14
C LEU A 125 -1.38 16.49 -20.94
N VAL A 126 -2.57 16.10 -20.52
CA VAL A 126 -2.96 14.71 -20.31
C VAL A 126 -3.99 14.34 -21.36
N THR A 127 -3.68 13.33 -22.17
CA THR A 127 -4.57 12.79 -23.18
C THR A 127 -5.22 11.52 -22.67
N THR A 128 -6.53 11.47 -22.69
CA THR A 128 -7.34 10.30 -22.41
C THR A 128 -7.84 9.69 -23.72
N ARG A 129 -8.65 8.63 -23.65
CA ARG A 129 -9.27 8.05 -24.85
C ARG A 129 -10.25 9.01 -25.52
N GLU A 130 -10.98 9.77 -24.70
CA GLU A 130 -12.08 10.62 -25.19
C GLU A 130 -11.67 12.10 -25.27
N GLU A 131 -10.82 12.58 -24.34
CA GLU A 131 -10.59 14.00 -24.14
C GLU A 131 -9.12 14.37 -23.86
N GLN A 132 -8.86 15.68 -23.82
CA GLN A 132 -7.58 16.25 -23.40
C GLN A 132 -7.76 17.24 -22.26
N TYR A 133 -6.83 17.21 -21.31
CA TYR A 133 -6.83 18.06 -20.12
C TYR A 133 -5.51 18.79 -19.98
N ARG A 134 -5.57 20.09 -19.75
CA ARG A 134 -4.42 20.87 -19.28
C ARG A 134 -4.51 21.03 -17.78
N CYS A 135 -3.42 20.79 -17.08
CA CYS A 135 -3.35 20.97 -15.65
C CYS A 135 -2.04 21.64 -15.21
N ARG A 136 -2.13 22.45 -14.15
CA ARG A 136 -0.94 23.05 -13.53
C ARG A 136 -0.14 22.01 -12.74
N TYR A 137 -0.83 21.15 -11.98
CA TYR A 137 -0.27 20.04 -11.23
C TYR A 137 -0.79 18.71 -11.73
N LEU A 138 0.12 17.74 -11.83
CA LEU A 138 -0.22 16.37 -12.17
C LEU A 138 0.14 15.43 -11.00
N ILE A 139 -0.81 14.60 -10.58
CA ILE A 139 -0.60 13.54 -9.59
C ILE A 139 -0.76 12.18 -10.26
N GLY A 140 0.30 11.37 -10.30
CA GLY A 140 0.23 9.97 -10.70
C GLY A 140 -0.17 9.10 -9.50
N ALA A 141 -1.38 8.55 -9.54
CA ALA A 141 -1.98 7.65 -8.57
C ALA A 141 -2.49 6.35 -9.21
N ASP A 142 -1.95 6.02 -10.37
CA ASP A 142 -2.38 5.00 -11.33
C ASP A 142 -1.78 3.60 -11.06
N GLY A 143 -1.33 3.38 -9.83
CA GLY A 143 -1.01 2.06 -9.30
C GLY A 143 0.31 1.48 -9.78
N ALA A 144 0.49 0.16 -9.58
CA ALA A 144 1.76 -0.55 -9.80
C ALA A 144 2.31 -0.43 -11.24
N PHE A 145 1.42 -0.28 -12.23
CA PHE A 145 1.77 -0.15 -13.66
C PHE A 145 1.75 1.30 -14.17
N SER A 146 1.93 2.27 -13.30
CA SER A 146 1.77 3.69 -13.56
C SER A 146 2.31 4.15 -14.91
N LEU A 147 1.41 4.73 -15.72
CA LEU A 147 1.74 5.41 -16.98
C LEU A 147 2.45 6.72 -16.69
N VAL A 148 1.98 7.47 -15.68
CA VAL A 148 2.60 8.75 -15.28
C VAL A 148 4.06 8.54 -14.88
N ARG A 149 4.36 7.50 -14.07
CA ARG A 149 5.75 7.16 -13.73
C ARG A 149 6.59 6.87 -14.97
N LYS A 150 6.07 6.10 -15.90
CA LYS A 150 6.77 5.73 -17.13
C LYS A 150 7.01 6.95 -18.02
N ARG A 151 6.00 7.79 -18.26
CA ARG A 151 6.06 8.94 -19.20
C ARG A 151 6.84 10.11 -18.65
N VAL A 152 6.58 10.48 -17.39
CA VAL A 152 7.16 11.69 -16.80
C VAL A 152 8.52 11.41 -16.16
N PHE A 153 8.67 10.27 -15.47
CA PHE A 153 9.87 9.96 -14.68
C PHE A 153 10.84 8.99 -15.37
N GLY A 154 10.35 8.16 -16.30
CA GLY A 154 11.18 7.26 -17.08
C GLY A 154 11.74 6.05 -16.32
N HIS A 155 11.19 5.70 -15.14
CA HIS A 155 11.68 4.57 -14.35
C HIS A 155 10.59 3.53 -14.03
N SER A 156 11.03 2.37 -13.57
CA SER A 156 10.18 1.24 -13.18
C SER A 156 10.53 0.77 -11.76
N PRO A 157 9.62 0.11 -11.03
CA PRO A 157 9.96 -0.53 -9.76
C PRO A 157 10.98 -1.64 -9.99
N LEU A 158 11.75 -1.98 -8.94
CA LEU A 158 12.72 -3.08 -9.01
C LEU A 158 12.03 -4.44 -9.07
N ASP A 159 10.88 -4.59 -8.38
CA ASP A 159 10.14 -5.84 -8.35
C ASP A 159 8.63 -5.62 -8.44
N LYS A 160 7.92 -6.63 -8.96
CA LYS A 160 6.46 -6.71 -8.97
C LYS A 160 6.06 -8.14 -8.66
N VAL A 161 5.27 -8.29 -7.62
CA VAL A 161 4.72 -9.58 -7.24
C VAL A 161 3.22 -9.62 -7.51
N ALA A 162 2.75 -10.73 -8.09
CA ALA A 162 1.34 -11.02 -8.22
C ALA A 162 0.87 -11.78 -6.98
N VAL A 163 -0.22 -11.32 -6.38
CA VAL A 163 -0.83 -11.97 -5.20
C VAL A 163 -2.28 -12.30 -5.48
N VAL A 164 -2.71 -13.43 -4.96
CA VAL A 164 -4.12 -13.84 -4.89
C VAL A 164 -4.66 -13.42 -3.55
N ASN A 165 -5.88 -12.90 -3.53
CA ASN A 165 -6.66 -12.69 -2.32
C ASN A 165 -8.00 -13.41 -2.46
N ASN A 166 -8.33 -14.25 -1.48
CA ASN A 166 -9.57 -15.02 -1.38
C ASN A 166 -10.40 -14.50 -0.20
N ILE A 167 -11.66 -14.22 -0.43
CA ILE A 167 -12.63 -14.00 0.65
C ILE A 167 -13.31 -15.34 0.90
N VAL A 168 -13.21 -15.82 2.13
CA VAL A 168 -13.75 -17.14 2.53
C VAL A 168 -14.84 -16.98 3.60
N GLU A 169 -15.86 -17.84 3.50
CA GLU A 169 -16.97 -17.91 4.44
C GLU A 169 -16.55 -18.72 5.68
N ARG A 170 -15.76 -18.11 6.55
CA ARG A 170 -15.24 -18.76 7.75
C ARG A 170 -15.06 -17.75 8.86
N ASP A 171 -15.87 -17.83 9.89
CA ASP A 171 -15.79 -16.94 11.07
C ASP A 171 -14.84 -17.47 12.18
N SER A 172 -14.27 -18.66 12.01
CA SER A 172 -13.38 -19.25 13.00
C SER A 172 -11.93 -18.79 12.82
N GLY A 173 -11.46 -17.93 13.69
CA GLY A 173 -10.06 -17.48 13.70
C GLY A 173 -9.84 -16.35 14.70
N PRO A 174 -8.58 -16.09 15.09
CA PRO A 174 -8.28 -15.04 16.05
C PRO A 174 -8.48 -13.64 15.42
N ASP A 175 -8.79 -12.65 16.26
CA ASP A 175 -8.80 -11.22 15.91
C ASP A 175 -7.35 -10.67 15.77
N LEU A 176 -6.54 -11.41 15.04
CA LEU A 176 -5.14 -11.10 14.77
C LEU A 176 -4.90 -11.07 13.27
N LEU A 177 -3.90 -10.35 12.84
CA LEU A 177 -3.35 -10.48 11.49
C LEU A 177 -2.39 -11.67 11.50
N CYS A 178 -2.81 -12.80 10.94
CA CYS A 178 -2.00 -14.01 10.90
C CYS A 178 -1.16 -14.06 9.63
N PHE A 179 0.13 -14.35 9.80
CA PHE A 179 1.14 -14.47 8.73
C PHE A 179 1.82 -15.82 8.86
N GLU A 180 1.63 -16.69 7.91
CA GLU A 180 2.37 -17.94 7.79
C GLU A 180 3.60 -17.72 6.91
N VAL A 181 4.78 -18.05 7.44
CA VAL A 181 6.05 -17.94 6.74
C VAL A 181 6.70 -19.30 6.56
N SER A 182 7.23 -19.57 5.39
CA SER A 182 7.99 -20.79 5.08
C SER A 182 8.71 -20.62 3.75
N SER A 183 9.55 -21.57 3.37
CA SER A 183 10.20 -21.61 2.06
C SER A 183 9.20 -21.74 0.88
N LYS A 184 7.95 -22.16 1.16
CA LYS A 184 6.84 -22.18 0.21
C LYS A 184 6.46 -20.78 -0.31
N TYR A 185 6.71 -19.72 0.50
CA TYR A 185 6.40 -18.32 0.17
C TYR A 185 7.68 -17.48 0.07
N PRO A 186 8.53 -17.65 -0.95
CA PRO A 186 9.85 -17.02 -1.00
C PRO A 186 9.77 -15.50 -0.98
N GLY A 187 10.27 -14.87 0.10
CA GLY A 187 10.23 -13.42 0.30
C GLY A 187 8.84 -12.85 0.58
N MET A 188 7.86 -13.73 0.83
CA MET A 188 6.47 -13.40 1.14
C MET A 188 5.94 -14.24 2.30
N TYR A 189 4.63 -14.27 2.43
CA TYR A 189 3.88 -15.04 3.42
C TYR A 189 2.48 -15.36 2.89
N ARG A 190 1.82 -16.32 3.49
CA ARG A 190 0.37 -16.47 3.41
C ARG A 190 -0.25 -15.67 4.55
N TRP A 191 -1.24 -14.83 4.23
CA TRP A 191 -1.99 -14.12 5.27
C TRP A 191 -3.37 -14.73 5.47
N ASP A 192 -3.86 -14.64 6.69
CA ASP A 192 -5.22 -14.98 7.09
C ASP A 192 -5.70 -13.91 8.06
N PHE A 193 -6.46 -12.94 7.54
CA PHE A 193 -6.93 -11.77 8.29
C PHE A 193 -8.43 -11.83 8.51
N PRO A 194 -8.94 -11.28 9.62
CA PRO A 194 -10.36 -10.99 9.75
C PRO A 194 -10.84 -10.13 8.58
N SER A 195 -12.07 -10.28 8.18
CA SER A 195 -12.72 -9.45 7.17
C SER A 195 -14.11 -9.01 7.66
N LYS A 196 -14.83 -8.27 6.83
CA LYS A 196 -16.21 -7.88 7.14
C LYS A 196 -17.15 -9.09 7.17
N ASP A 197 -18.32 -8.93 7.82
CA ASP A 197 -19.40 -9.90 7.85
C ASP A 197 -19.01 -11.30 8.37
N GLY A 198 -18.07 -11.36 9.33
CA GLY A 198 -17.59 -12.63 9.89
C GLY A 198 -16.75 -13.47 8.94
N ARG A 199 -16.30 -12.89 7.82
CA ARG A 199 -15.46 -13.56 6.81
C ARG A 199 -13.98 -13.42 7.11
N ARG A 200 -13.16 -14.10 6.30
CA ARG A 200 -11.70 -13.92 6.33
C ARG A 200 -11.16 -13.62 4.94
N SER A 201 -10.09 -12.84 4.93
CA SER A 201 -9.30 -12.55 3.76
C SER A 201 -8.03 -13.39 3.83
N ILE A 202 -7.88 -14.34 2.90
CA ILE A 202 -6.73 -15.23 2.82
C ILE A 202 -6.02 -14.99 1.50
N GLY A 203 -4.70 -14.81 1.57
CA GLY A 203 -3.97 -14.64 0.32
C GLY A 203 -2.49 -14.96 0.43
N TYR A 204 -1.88 -15.03 -0.75
CA TYR A 204 -0.51 -15.50 -0.96
C TYR A 204 0.01 -15.07 -2.34
N ALA A 205 1.30 -15.29 -2.61
CA ALA A 205 1.85 -15.04 -3.95
C ALA A 205 1.27 -16.00 -4.99
N CYS A 206 0.96 -15.50 -6.18
CA CYS A 206 0.56 -16.35 -7.30
C CYS A 206 1.66 -17.36 -7.64
N GLY A 207 1.24 -18.60 -7.98
CA GLY A 207 2.15 -19.70 -8.32
C GLY A 207 2.52 -20.58 -7.13
N THR A 208 1.96 -20.36 -5.94
CA THR A 208 1.95 -21.35 -4.85
C THR A 208 0.82 -22.35 -5.08
N ASP A 209 1.00 -23.56 -4.55
CA ASP A 209 0.01 -24.65 -4.66
C ASP A 209 -1.14 -24.52 -3.63
N ASP A 210 -1.35 -23.31 -3.09
CA ASP A 210 -2.45 -23.06 -2.17
C ASP A 210 -3.77 -22.94 -2.93
N ILE A 211 -4.75 -23.68 -2.46
CA ILE A 211 -6.13 -23.63 -2.93
C ILE A 211 -7.03 -23.34 -1.73
N GLU A 212 -7.80 -22.27 -1.83
CA GLU A 212 -8.80 -21.92 -0.82
C GLU A 212 -10.20 -21.96 -1.44
N ASP A 213 -11.12 -22.63 -0.77
CA ASP A 213 -12.54 -22.47 -1.10
C ASP A 213 -12.94 -21.02 -0.82
N HIS A 214 -13.43 -20.33 -1.83
CA HIS A 214 -13.66 -18.89 -1.75
C HIS A 214 -15.03 -18.50 -2.33
N ILE A 215 -15.61 -17.47 -1.80
CA ILE A 215 -16.79 -16.82 -2.34
C ILE A 215 -16.44 -15.71 -3.31
N GLU A 216 -15.23 -15.13 -3.16
CA GLU A 216 -14.68 -14.12 -4.04
C GLU A 216 -13.16 -14.24 -4.11
N GLN A 217 -12.60 -14.07 -5.31
CA GLN A 217 -11.16 -14.11 -5.54
C GLN A 217 -10.73 -12.93 -6.42
N GLY A 218 -9.57 -12.38 -6.13
CA GLY A 218 -8.96 -11.36 -6.98
C GLY A 218 -7.45 -11.44 -7.00
N ILE A 219 -6.85 -11.04 -8.13
CA ILE A 219 -5.41 -10.95 -8.30
C ILE A 219 -4.99 -9.49 -8.28
N ARG A 220 -3.89 -9.20 -7.57
CA ARG A 220 -3.28 -7.87 -7.50
C ARG A 220 -1.79 -7.95 -7.78
N PHE A 221 -1.30 -6.91 -8.42
CA PHE A 221 0.14 -6.69 -8.56
C PHE A 221 0.59 -5.64 -7.55
N ILE A 222 1.61 -5.99 -6.78
CA ILE A 222 2.25 -5.10 -5.81
C ILE A 222 3.62 -4.75 -6.35
N ALA A 223 3.90 -3.45 -6.50
CA ALA A 223 5.21 -2.95 -6.90
C ALA A 223 6.03 -2.60 -5.65
N THR A 224 7.26 -3.08 -5.60
CA THR A 224 8.21 -2.82 -4.52
C THR A 224 9.57 -2.41 -5.06
N GLY A 225 10.41 -1.82 -4.20
CA GLY A 225 11.73 -1.37 -4.61
C GLY A 225 11.66 -0.12 -5.51
N ARG A 226 11.46 1.02 -4.88
CA ARG A 226 11.49 2.31 -5.58
C ARG A 226 12.88 2.55 -6.20
N ASN A 227 12.89 2.93 -7.47
CA ASN A 227 14.10 3.19 -8.24
C ASN A 227 13.98 4.50 -9.01
N GLY A 228 14.00 5.61 -8.30
CA GLY A 228 13.95 6.94 -8.89
C GLY A 228 13.15 7.96 -8.08
N PRO A 229 13.13 9.22 -8.52
CA PRO A 229 12.43 10.29 -7.84
C PRO A 229 10.91 10.13 -7.96
N VAL A 230 10.19 10.67 -6.96
CA VAL A 230 8.72 10.73 -6.96
C VAL A 230 8.18 12.13 -7.24
N VAL A 231 9.06 13.10 -7.41
CA VAL A 231 8.72 14.50 -7.76
C VAL A 231 9.56 14.93 -8.95
N LYS A 232 8.91 15.56 -9.92
CA LYS A 232 9.55 16.23 -11.05
C LYS A 232 8.75 17.47 -11.39
N GLU A 233 9.31 18.64 -11.11
CA GLU A 233 8.63 19.94 -11.30
C GLU A 233 7.25 19.97 -10.60
N ARG A 234 6.15 20.15 -11.36
CA ARG A 234 4.78 20.16 -10.85
C ARG A 234 4.07 18.81 -10.97
N CYS A 235 4.83 17.71 -11.07
CA CYS A 235 4.30 16.37 -11.06
C CYS A 235 4.81 15.59 -9.84
N CYS A 236 3.93 14.83 -9.20
CA CYS A 236 4.33 13.85 -8.20
C CYS A 236 3.63 12.51 -8.39
N LEU A 237 4.30 11.45 -7.90
CA LEU A 237 3.73 10.10 -7.79
C LEU A 237 3.34 9.84 -6.34
N ILE A 238 2.22 9.13 -6.12
CA ILE A 238 1.73 8.76 -4.80
C ILE A 238 1.30 7.28 -4.75
N GLY A 239 1.25 6.70 -3.56
CA GLY A 239 0.85 5.29 -3.37
C GLY A 239 1.69 4.32 -4.19
N ASP A 240 1.04 3.34 -4.81
CA ASP A 240 1.71 2.31 -5.62
C ASP A 240 2.33 2.88 -6.91
N ALA A 241 1.85 4.00 -7.41
CA ALA A 241 2.49 4.69 -8.53
C ALA A 241 3.87 5.22 -8.13
N ALA A 242 4.06 5.62 -6.87
CA ALA A 242 5.34 6.00 -6.29
C ALA A 242 6.14 4.83 -5.71
N VAL A 243 5.62 3.58 -5.80
CA VAL A 243 6.24 2.37 -5.24
C VAL A 243 6.48 2.50 -3.73
N LEU A 244 5.46 2.95 -2.98
CA LEU A 244 5.56 3.19 -1.53
C LEU A 244 5.11 1.99 -0.68
N THR A 245 4.72 0.88 -1.28
CA THR A 245 4.42 -0.35 -0.55
C THR A 245 5.69 -0.93 0.06
N ASN A 246 5.63 -1.26 1.34
CA ASN A 246 6.77 -1.84 2.03
C ASN A 246 7.05 -3.27 1.52
N PRO A 247 8.29 -3.63 1.14
CA PRO A 247 8.59 -4.94 0.54
C PRO A 247 8.58 -6.12 1.51
N LEU A 248 8.55 -5.89 2.84
CA LEU A 248 8.49 -6.97 3.83
C LEU A 248 7.07 -7.26 4.32
N CYS A 249 6.30 -6.23 4.66
CA CYS A 249 4.94 -6.44 5.16
C CYS A 249 3.87 -6.22 4.08
N TYR A 250 4.25 -5.85 2.87
CA TYR A 250 3.36 -5.52 1.75
C TYR A 250 2.20 -4.59 2.12
N GLY A 251 2.36 -3.84 3.20
CA GLY A 251 1.43 -2.81 3.67
C GLY A 251 1.48 -1.59 2.76
N GLY A 252 0.39 -1.30 2.05
CA GLY A 252 0.30 -0.19 1.10
C GLY A 252 -0.80 0.81 1.43
N ILE A 253 -1.84 0.42 2.18
CA ILE A 253 -3.01 1.26 2.45
C ILE A 253 -2.62 2.56 3.17
N GLY A 254 -1.91 2.45 4.29
CA GLY A 254 -1.49 3.62 5.05
C GLY A 254 -0.56 4.54 4.28
N ALA A 255 0.41 3.98 3.56
CA ALA A 255 1.32 4.73 2.69
C ALA A 255 0.57 5.46 1.56
N ALA A 256 -0.43 4.80 0.94
CA ALA A 256 -1.26 5.40 -0.09
C ALA A 256 -2.04 6.62 0.44
N LEU A 257 -2.72 6.48 1.57
CA LEU A 257 -3.52 7.55 2.17
C LEU A 257 -2.65 8.75 2.59
N ILE A 258 -1.53 8.50 3.29
CA ILE A 258 -0.63 9.56 3.76
C ILE A 258 0.07 10.25 2.60
N SER A 259 0.51 9.53 1.56
CA SER A 259 1.16 10.15 0.40
C SER A 259 0.20 11.08 -0.35
N GLY A 260 -1.08 10.71 -0.48
CA GLY A 260 -2.12 11.58 -1.04
C GLY A 260 -2.28 12.88 -0.24
N ARG A 261 -2.42 12.78 1.10
CA ARG A 261 -2.48 13.94 1.97
C ARG A 261 -1.25 14.85 1.86
N LYS A 262 -0.05 14.27 1.94
CA LYS A 262 1.20 15.05 1.90
C LYS A 262 1.43 15.73 0.56
N ALA A 263 1.09 15.06 -0.55
CA ALA A 263 1.15 15.67 -1.87
C ALA A 263 0.19 16.87 -1.96
N ALA A 264 -1.04 16.72 -1.45
CA ALA A 264 -2.01 17.81 -1.39
C ALA A 264 -1.49 19.00 -0.56
N GLU A 265 -0.95 18.75 0.67
CA GLU A 265 -0.38 19.78 1.54
C GLU A 265 0.78 20.56 0.87
N CYS A 266 1.55 19.89 0.01
CA CYS A 266 2.65 20.49 -0.73
C CYS A 266 2.16 21.31 -1.93
N ILE A 267 1.16 20.83 -2.66
CA ILE A 267 0.54 21.55 -3.78
C ILE A 267 -0.11 22.86 -3.30
N LEU A 268 -0.77 22.85 -2.14
CA LEU A 268 -1.33 24.06 -1.52
C LEU A 268 -0.28 25.16 -1.22
N LYS A 269 0.97 24.77 -1.08
CA LYS A 269 2.12 25.67 -0.84
C LYS A 269 2.92 25.97 -2.10
N ASP A 270 2.44 25.51 -3.26
CA ASP A 270 3.11 25.61 -4.57
C ASP A 270 4.54 25.03 -4.60
N ASP A 271 4.85 24.04 -3.72
CA ASP A 271 6.18 23.41 -3.60
C ASP A 271 6.07 21.93 -3.28
N LEU A 272 6.41 21.07 -4.24
CA LEU A 272 6.45 19.60 -4.06
C LEU A 272 7.76 19.08 -3.46
N THR A 273 8.78 19.93 -3.28
CA THR A 273 10.09 19.52 -2.76
C THR A 273 10.01 18.86 -1.38
N PRO A 274 9.18 19.35 -0.42
CA PRO A 274 9.05 18.68 0.87
C PRO A 274 8.44 17.29 0.79
N TYR A 275 7.55 17.05 -0.20
CA TYR A 275 6.99 15.72 -0.44
C TYR A 275 8.07 14.73 -0.90
N GLY A 276 8.89 15.13 -1.89
CA GLY A 276 10.02 14.31 -2.35
C GLY A 276 10.98 13.99 -1.22
N ARG A 277 11.40 15.00 -0.46
CA ARG A 277 12.27 14.81 0.72
C ARG A 277 11.68 13.87 1.77
N TRP A 278 10.36 13.95 2.02
CA TRP A 278 9.70 13.03 2.93
C TRP A 278 9.81 11.58 2.44
N VAL A 279 9.53 11.32 1.16
CA VAL A 279 9.65 9.97 0.59
C VAL A 279 11.08 9.45 0.64
N ASP A 280 12.06 10.31 0.45
CA ASP A 280 13.48 9.91 0.43
C ASP A 280 14.05 9.63 1.83
N HIS A 281 13.50 10.22 2.89
CA HIS A 281 14.10 10.16 4.23
C HIS A 281 13.22 9.53 5.30
N ASP A 282 11.93 9.26 5.03
CA ASP A 282 11.09 8.58 6.03
C ASP A 282 11.45 7.10 6.11
N ARG A 283 11.63 6.61 7.33
CA ARG A 283 11.98 5.21 7.61
C ARG A 283 10.98 4.19 7.07
N MET A 284 9.76 4.61 6.69
CA MET A 284 8.78 3.74 6.04
C MET A 284 9.26 3.24 4.67
N PHE A 285 10.14 4.00 4.02
CA PHE A 285 10.60 3.76 2.64
C PHE A 285 12.10 3.47 2.54
N ASP A 286 12.72 3.09 3.67
CA ASP A 286 14.14 2.80 3.76
C ASP A 286 14.53 1.63 2.84
N HIS A 287 15.64 1.79 2.12
CA HIS A 287 16.17 0.75 1.21
C HIS A 287 16.57 -0.56 1.93
N HIS A 288 16.88 -0.52 3.23
CA HIS A 288 17.17 -1.71 4.03
C HIS A 288 16.06 -2.76 4.01
N PHE A 289 14.80 -2.35 3.75
CA PHE A 289 13.71 -3.30 3.58
C PHE A 289 13.89 -4.20 2.35
N MET A 290 14.45 -3.68 1.25
CA MET A 290 14.74 -4.48 0.06
C MET A 290 15.86 -5.49 0.32
N GLU A 291 16.89 -5.10 1.04
CA GLU A 291 17.98 -6.00 1.44
C GLU A 291 17.47 -7.11 2.38
N ALA A 292 16.63 -6.74 3.35
CA ALA A 292 16.00 -7.70 4.26
C ALA A 292 15.07 -8.65 3.51
N GLN A 293 14.29 -8.15 2.56
CA GLN A 293 13.41 -8.96 1.72
C GLN A 293 14.20 -9.93 0.83
N ALA A 294 15.30 -9.49 0.24
CA ALA A 294 16.18 -10.36 -0.54
C ALA A 294 16.78 -11.47 0.32
N THR A 295 17.21 -11.17 1.56
CA THR A 295 17.66 -12.16 2.53
C THR A 295 16.55 -13.14 2.88
N PHE A 296 15.38 -12.65 3.23
CA PHE A 296 14.20 -13.44 3.60
C PHE A 296 13.75 -14.36 2.45
N LYS A 297 13.84 -13.90 1.21
CA LYS A 297 13.49 -14.67 0.01
C LYS A 297 14.40 -15.91 -0.19
N GLY A 298 15.63 -15.84 0.27
CA GLY A 298 16.60 -16.95 0.17
C GLY A 298 16.57 -17.94 1.32
N TRP A 299 15.68 -17.77 2.32
CA TRP A 299 15.64 -18.64 3.49
C TRP A 299 15.13 -20.04 3.16
N SER A 300 15.87 -21.04 3.63
CA SER A 300 15.45 -22.45 3.70
C SER A 300 14.56 -22.68 4.94
N GLU A 301 13.93 -23.87 5.02
CA GLU A 301 13.20 -24.28 6.22
C GLU A 301 14.07 -24.28 7.48
N GLU A 302 15.35 -24.64 7.35
CA GLU A 302 16.32 -24.60 8.46
C GLU A 302 16.61 -23.17 8.91
N ASP A 303 16.71 -22.22 7.97
CA ASP A 303 16.90 -20.80 8.26
C ASP A 303 15.69 -20.21 9.00
N PHE A 304 14.47 -20.55 8.57
CA PHE A 304 13.25 -20.18 9.28
C PHE A 304 13.25 -20.75 10.70
N ALA A 305 13.54 -22.06 10.87
CA ALA A 305 13.58 -22.72 12.17
C ALA A 305 14.62 -22.09 13.11
N ASP A 306 15.80 -21.72 12.60
CA ASP A 306 16.83 -21.02 13.37
C ASP A 306 16.40 -19.60 13.72
N ALA A 307 15.79 -18.87 12.78
CA ALA A 307 15.36 -17.50 13.00
C ALA A 307 14.24 -17.37 14.04
N VAL A 308 13.28 -18.29 14.07
CA VAL A 308 12.15 -18.26 15.03
C VAL A 308 12.50 -18.83 16.40
N ARG A 309 13.57 -19.60 16.52
CA ARG A 309 13.98 -20.27 17.78
C ARG A 309 14.02 -19.37 19.01
N PRO A 310 14.52 -18.11 18.97
CA PRO A 310 14.52 -17.21 20.13
C PRO A 310 13.12 -16.88 20.64
N PHE A 311 12.11 -16.98 19.79
CA PHE A 311 10.75 -16.53 20.03
C PHE A 311 9.76 -17.66 20.39
N ARG A 312 10.20 -18.92 20.47
CA ARG A 312 9.36 -20.08 20.85
C ARG A 312 8.58 -19.91 22.17
N LYS A 313 9.06 -19.06 23.08
CA LYS A 313 8.36 -18.71 24.33
C LYS A 313 7.62 -17.37 24.23
N GLY A 314 7.28 -16.92 23.02
CA GLY A 314 6.62 -15.66 22.73
C GLY A 314 7.59 -14.50 22.46
N TYR A 315 7.04 -13.40 21.95
CA TYR A 315 7.79 -12.19 21.62
C TYR A 315 8.09 -11.36 22.89
N SER A 316 9.29 -10.79 22.95
CA SER A 316 9.63 -9.66 23.81
C SER A 316 10.80 -8.87 23.23
N LEU A 317 10.94 -7.59 23.60
CA LEU A 317 12.07 -6.77 23.16
C LEU A 317 13.42 -7.35 23.59
N LEU A 318 13.50 -7.96 24.77
CA LEU A 318 14.71 -8.63 25.25
C LEU A 318 15.08 -9.83 24.37
N ARG A 319 14.09 -10.64 23.97
CA ARG A 319 14.31 -11.76 23.04
C ARG A 319 14.70 -11.27 21.65
N GLY A 320 14.11 -10.16 21.18
CA GLY A 320 14.51 -9.51 19.93
C GLY A 320 15.97 -9.06 19.97
N GLY A 321 16.40 -8.36 21.01
CA GLY A 321 17.80 -7.98 21.21
C GLY A 321 18.74 -9.19 21.30
N TYR A 322 18.35 -10.23 22.05
CA TYR A 322 19.09 -11.49 22.12
C TYR A 322 19.22 -12.18 20.76
N ALA A 323 18.13 -12.20 19.96
CA ALA A 323 18.14 -12.77 18.62
C ALA A 323 19.15 -12.08 17.70
N ILE A 324 19.18 -10.73 17.71
CA ILE A 324 20.14 -9.93 16.94
C ILE A 324 21.59 -10.26 17.33
N ILE A 325 21.89 -10.32 18.63
CA ILE A 325 23.25 -10.59 19.12
C ILE A 325 23.70 -12.02 18.77
N ARG A 326 22.83 -13.00 18.95
CA ARG A 326 23.16 -14.42 18.77
C ARG A 326 23.10 -14.89 17.32
N ARG A 327 22.39 -14.14 16.46
CA ARG A 327 22.21 -14.44 15.03
C ARG A 327 22.48 -13.20 14.19
N PRO A 328 23.70 -12.67 14.20
CA PRO A 328 24.03 -11.43 13.48
C PRO A 328 23.74 -11.52 11.98
N LYS A 329 23.78 -12.73 11.38
CA LYS A 329 23.40 -12.95 9.98
C LYS A 329 21.94 -12.58 9.67
N TRP A 330 21.05 -12.61 10.66
CA TRP A 330 19.63 -12.24 10.53
C TRP A 330 19.28 -10.87 11.11
N ALA A 331 20.27 -10.13 11.61
CA ALA A 331 20.04 -8.86 12.31
C ALA A 331 19.25 -7.86 11.46
N ASN A 332 19.58 -7.75 10.17
CA ASN A 332 18.87 -6.88 9.24
C ASN A 332 17.39 -7.29 9.11
N VAL A 333 17.08 -8.58 8.95
CA VAL A 333 15.71 -9.08 8.86
C VAL A 333 14.92 -8.79 10.14
N TYR A 334 15.49 -9.10 11.33
CA TYR A 334 14.82 -8.83 12.61
C TYR A 334 14.50 -7.35 12.82
N THR A 335 15.47 -6.48 12.56
CA THR A 335 15.28 -5.02 12.72
C THR A 335 14.30 -4.47 11.71
N SER A 336 14.36 -4.93 10.46
CA SER A 336 13.45 -4.50 9.40
C SER A 336 12.02 -4.97 9.64
N ILE A 337 11.80 -6.21 10.06
CA ILE A 337 10.47 -6.72 10.45
C ILE A 337 9.92 -5.89 11.63
N TRP A 338 10.74 -5.61 12.64
CA TRP A 338 10.33 -4.81 13.79
C TRP A 338 9.90 -3.38 13.41
N VAL A 339 10.62 -2.74 12.47
CA VAL A 339 10.26 -1.41 11.97
C VAL A 339 9.02 -1.49 11.08
N ALA A 340 8.92 -2.49 10.18
CA ALA A 340 7.80 -2.68 9.29
C ALA A 340 6.48 -2.79 10.06
N PHE A 341 6.41 -3.66 11.08
CA PHE A 341 5.21 -3.87 11.88
C PHE A 341 4.85 -2.67 12.78
N ARG A 342 5.76 -1.77 13.03
CA ARG A 342 5.49 -0.56 13.82
C ARG A 342 5.17 0.66 12.99
N ARG A 343 5.61 0.72 11.73
CA ARG A 343 5.60 1.95 10.95
C ARG A 343 4.97 1.85 9.56
N CYS A 344 4.87 0.66 8.95
CA CYS A 344 4.72 0.54 7.51
C CYS A 344 3.42 -0.15 7.03
N TRP A 345 2.51 -0.49 7.89
CA TRP A 345 1.26 -1.18 7.49
C TRP A 345 -0.01 -0.39 7.81
#